data_436bfae23a1c98db600b10b402df7379
#
_entry.id   436bfae23a1c98db600b10b402df7379
#
_cell.length_a   1.000
_cell.length_b   1.000
_cell.length_c   1.000
_cell.angle_alpha   90.00
_cell.angle_beta   90.00
_cell.angle_gamma   90.00
#
_symmetry.space_group_name_H-M   'P 1'
#
loop_
_entity.id
_entity.type
_entity.pdbx_description
1 polymer ?
#
loop_
_entity_poly.entity_id
_entity_poly.type
_entity_poly.pdbx_seq_one_letter_code
_entity_poly.pdbx_strand_id
1 'polypeptide(L)'
;MEDTVFCDLVTENKTVAGAVCLGLYSGELLYLPAKAVVLATGGAHNVFPVNSGSTDLCGEGQAAALRAGAELVDMEMVSFCPTVTLYPSTYRGNILPYIFFSTGYGNLRNKYGKTFTDKYLSKKVERLALDSEWNKMLLSYAIQSEINAGKGTRTGG
;
A
#
# COMPACT_ATOMS: atom_id res chain seq x y z
N MET A 1 5.70 -11.70 21.17
CA MET A 1 4.62 -11.20 22.04
C MET A 1 3.41 -11.02 21.15
N GLU A 2 2.32 -11.64 21.48
CA GLU A 2 1.05 -11.48 20.78
C GLU A 2 0.28 -10.29 21.35
N ASP A 3 -0.66 -9.76 20.59
CA ASP A 3 -1.54 -8.65 21.01
C ASP A 3 -0.79 -7.45 21.61
N THR A 4 0.32 -7.11 21.00
CA THR A 4 1.22 -6.05 21.48
C THR A 4 1.55 -5.11 20.33
N VAL A 5 1.23 -3.83 20.50
CA VAL A 5 1.51 -2.78 19.51
C VAL A 5 2.85 -2.13 19.83
N PHE A 6 3.70 -2.00 18.83
CA PHE A 6 4.89 -1.18 18.89
C PHE A 6 4.49 0.31 18.92
N CYS A 7 5.00 1.06 19.87
CA CYS A 7 4.69 2.48 20.03
C CYS A 7 5.84 3.38 19.59
N ASP A 8 7.05 3.12 20.12
CA ASP A 8 8.21 3.97 19.81
C ASP A 8 9.55 3.28 20.13
N LEU A 9 10.62 3.86 19.62
CA LEU A 9 12.00 3.52 19.98
C LEU A 9 12.45 4.34 21.19
N VAL A 10 13.20 3.71 22.08
CA VAL A 10 13.92 4.41 23.15
C VAL A 10 15.35 4.62 22.70
N THR A 11 15.83 5.85 22.81
CA THR A 11 17.20 6.21 22.46
C THR A 11 17.91 6.86 23.64
N GLU A 12 19.15 6.48 23.87
CA GLU A 12 20.07 7.11 24.85
C GLU A 12 21.34 7.50 24.09
N ASN A 13 21.76 8.74 24.26
CA ASN A 13 22.96 9.28 23.60
C ASN A 13 22.98 9.00 22.07
N LYS A 14 21.87 9.18 21.40
CA LYS A 14 21.68 8.90 19.96
C LYS A 14 21.86 7.42 19.57
N THR A 15 21.76 6.52 20.52
CA THR A 15 21.84 5.08 20.30
C THR A 15 20.54 4.43 20.75
N VAL A 16 20.06 3.44 20.01
CA VAL A 16 18.87 2.69 20.40
C VAL A 16 19.15 1.89 21.67
N ALA A 17 18.30 2.05 22.68
CA ALA A 17 18.35 1.37 23.97
C ALA A 17 17.20 0.37 24.15
N GLY A 18 16.18 0.42 23.29
CA GLY A 18 15.05 -0.48 23.34
C GLY A 18 13.83 0.04 22.60
N ALA A 19 12.69 -0.55 22.91
CA ALA A 19 11.39 -0.20 22.35
C ALA A 19 10.33 -0.07 23.45
N VAL A 20 9.34 0.77 23.21
CA VAL A 20 8.10 0.84 24.00
C VAL A 20 6.97 0.22 23.20
N CYS A 21 6.23 -0.63 23.85
CA CYS A 21 5.08 -1.32 23.30
C CYS A 21 3.87 -1.17 24.23
N LEU A 22 2.67 -1.35 23.69
CA LEU A 22 1.41 -1.36 24.41
C LEU A 22 0.75 -2.72 24.29
N GLY A 23 0.45 -3.36 25.42
CA GLY A 23 -0.40 -4.56 25.45
C GLY A 23 -1.84 -4.19 25.17
N LEU A 24 -2.43 -4.74 24.11
CA LEU A 24 -3.77 -4.36 23.66
C LEU A 24 -4.88 -4.75 24.66
N TYR A 25 -4.71 -5.86 25.33
CA TYR A 25 -5.71 -6.32 26.33
C TYR A 25 -5.44 -5.83 27.75
N SER A 26 -4.16 -5.71 28.12
CA SER A 26 -3.78 -5.23 29.47
C SER A 26 -3.83 -3.72 29.60
N GLY A 27 -3.64 -2.99 28.50
CA GLY A 27 -3.44 -1.54 28.50
C GLY A 27 -2.10 -1.11 29.12
N GLU A 28 -1.19 -2.04 29.40
CA GLU A 28 0.09 -1.77 30.04
C GLU A 28 1.13 -1.35 29.00
N LEU A 29 1.93 -0.34 29.34
CA LEU A 29 3.12 0.02 28.61
C LEU A 29 4.26 -0.89 29.00
N LEU A 30 4.90 -1.47 28.00
CA LEU A 30 6.02 -2.41 28.16
C LEU A 30 7.28 -1.74 27.59
N TYR A 31 8.31 -1.63 28.43
CA TYR A 31 9.65 -1.28 27.96
C TYR A 31 10.45 -2.56 27.70
N LEU A 32 10.94 -2.69 26.49
CA LEU A 32 11.75 -3.83 26.03
C LEU A 32 13.20 -3.33 25.82
N PRO A 33 14.09 -3.50 26.79
CA PRO A 33 15.49 -3.11 26.61
C PRO A 33 16.16 -3.98 25.54
N ALA A 34 16.85 -3.33 24.61
CA ALA A 34 17.54 -4.02 23.52
C ALA A 34 18.74 -3.21 23.02
N LYS A 35 19.82 -3.90 22.65
CA LYS A 35 21.00 -3.28 22.04
C LYS A 35 20.79 -2.89 20.57
N ALA A 36 19.82 -3.52 19.92
CA ALA A 36 19.39 -3.24 18.56
C ALA A 36 17.92 -3.62 18.38
N VAL A 37 17.22 -2.90 17.52
CA VAL A 37 15.83 -3.16 17.17
C VAL A 37 15.72 -3.29 15.66
N VAL A 38 15.09 -4.35 15.19
CA VAL A 38 14.73 -4.53 13.78
C VAL A 38 13.28 -4.06 13.60
N LEU A 39 13.10 -2.97 12.85
CA LEU A 39 11.77 -2.49 12.49
C LEU A 39 11.26 -3.25 11.26
N ALA A 40 10.23 -4.06 11.44
CA ALA A 40 9.57 -4.83 10.40
C ALA A 40 8.04 -4.61 10.45
N THR A 41 7.63 -3.37 10.71
CA THR A 41 6.24 -2.96 10.97
C THR A 41 5.40 -2.82 9.70
N GLY A 42 5.94 -3.13 8.53
CA GLY A 42 5.23 -3.04 7.26
C GLY A 42 5.09 -1.61 6.74
N GLY A 43 4.03 -1.38 5.96
CA GLY A 43 3.80 -0.12 5.28
C GLY A 43 2.93 0.88 6.04
N ALA A 44 2.37 1.83 5.29
CA ALA A 44 1.56 2.93 5.83
C ALA A 44 0.25 3.13 5.04
N HIS A 45 -0.33 2.05 4.51
CA HIS A 45 -1.47 2.22 3.58
C HIS A 45 -2.74 2.73 4.26
N ASN A 46 -2.90 2.55 5.57
CA ASN A 46 -4.09 3.03 6.28
C ASN A 46 -4.13 4.55 6.47
N VAL A 47 -3.10 5.29 6.04
CA VAL A 47 -3.17 6.76 5.93
C VAL A 47 -4.05 7.21 4.74
N PHE A 48 -4.37 6.29 3.81
CA PHE A 48 -5.24 6.56 2.68
C PHE A 48 -6.69 6.09 2.96
N PRO A 49 -7.71 6.91 2.62
CA PRO A 49 -9.12 6.56 2.89
C PRO A 49 -9.62 5.33 2.14
N VAL A 50 -9.00 5.01 1.02
CA VAL A 50 -9.27 3.79 0.24
C VAL A 50 -7.94 3.06 0.08
N ASN A 51 -7.84 1.95 0.75
CA ASN A 51 -6.67 1.09 0.68
C ASN A 51 -7.09 -0.38 0.72
N SER A 52 -6.18 -1.27 0.38
CA SER A 52 -6.39 -2.72 0.37
C SER A 52 -5.57 -3.44 1.44
N GLY A 53 -4.90 -2.68 2.30
CA GLY A 53 -4.05 -3.22 3.35
C GLY A 53 -4.78 -3.43 4.67
N SER A 54 -4.05 -3.96 5.64
CA SER A 54 -4.53 -4.07 7.01
C SER A 54 -4.68 -2.69 7.65
N THR A 55 -5.70 -2.53 8.48
CA THR A 55 -5.94 -1.31 9.27
C THR A 55 -4.85 -1.04 10.30
N ASP A 56 -3.99 -2.03 10.57
CA ASP A 56 -2.90 -1.92 11.53
C ASP A 56 -1.67 -1.20 10.97
N LEU A 57 -1.62 -0.96 9.65
CA LEU A 57 -0.44 -0.44 8.98
C LEU A 57 -0.58 1.07 8.73
N CYS A 58 -0.31 1.87 9.75
CA CYS A 58 -0.43 3.32 9.75
C CYS A 58 0.91 4.07 9.65
N GLY A 59 2.04 3.36 9.52
CA GLY A 59 3.37 3.97 9.39
C GLY A 59 4.07 4.25 10.72
N GLU A 60 3.71 3.56 11.77
CA GLU A 60 4.25 3.74 13.12
C GLU A 60 5.75 3.53 13.16
N GLY A 61 6.25 2.49 12.47
CA GLY A 61 7.67 2.17 12.42
C GLY A 61 8.49 3.27 11.73
N GLN A 62 7.99 3.80 10.61
CA GLN A 62 8.63 4.91 9.90
C GLN A 62 8.65 6.17 10.79
N ALA A 63 7.54 6.46 11.45
CA ALA A 63 7.43 7.61 12.35
C ALA A 63 8.37 7.48 13.56
N ALA A 64 8.47 6.31 14.16
CA ALA A 64 9.37 6.02 15.25
C ALA A 64 10.85 6.11 14.82
N ALA A 65 11.18 5.58 13.64
CA ALA A 65 12.51 5.69 13.07
C ALA A 65 12.93 7.17 12.89
N LEU A 66 12.04 7.99 12.32
CA LEU A 66 12.28 9.42 12.15
C LEU A 66 12.50 10.13 13.49
N ARG A 67 11.66 9.86 14.49
CA ARG A 67 11.83 10.42 15.84
C ARG A 67 13.15 9.99 16.50
N ALA A 68 13.59 8.78 16.21
CA ALA A 68 14.89 8.26 16.68
C ALA A 68 16.10 8.84 15.92
N GLY A 69 15.86 9.66 14.89
CA GLY A 69 16.90 10.35 14.12
C GLY A 69 17.33 9.64 12.83
N ALA A 70 16.58 8.64 12.38
CA ALA A 70 16.82 8.05 11.07
C ALA A 70 16.37 8.98 9.93
N GLU A 71 17.06 8.92 8.81
CA GLU A 71 16.65 9.58 7.58
C GLU A 71 15.63 8.70 6.85
N LEU A 72 14.55 9.31 6.37
CA LEU A 72 13.56 8.66 5.50
C LEU A 72 13.78 9.15 4.08
N VAL A 73 13.70 8.23 3.13
CA VAL A 73 13.93 8.50 1.70
C VAL A 73 12.77 7.96 0.88
N ASP A 74 12.48 8.63 -0.23
CA ASP A 74 11.44 8.25 -1.21
C ASP A 74 10.01 8.11 -0.62
N MET A 75 9.70 8.87 0.42
CA MET A 75 8.40 8.79 1.11
C MET A 75 7.22 9.23 0.24
N GLU A 76 7.48 9.98 -0.83
CA GLU A 76 6.50 10.35 -1.87
C GLU A 76 6.19 9.20 -2.84
N MET A 77 7.02 8.18 -2.89
CA MET A 77 6.85 7.04 -3.78
C MET A 77 5.88 6.02 -3.19
N VAL A 78 4.61 6.16 -3.55
CA VAL A 78 3.54 5.28 -3.09
C VAL A 78 3.16 4.30 -4.18
N SER A 79 3.15 3.00 -3.85
CA SER A 79 2.67 1.96 -4.76
C SER A 79 1.17 1.75 -4.58
N PHE A 80 0.40 1.98 -5.65
CA PHE A 80 -1.04 1.75 -5.67
C PHE A 80 -1.37 0.41 -6.31
N CYS A 81 -2.26 -0.37 -5.67
CA CYS A 81 -2.88 -1.52 -6.31
C CYS A 81 -3.96 -1.02 -7.29
N PRO A 82 -3.82 -1.30 -8.60
CA PRO A 82 -4.68 -0.68 -9.61
C PRO A 82 -6.11 -1.24 -9.66
N THR A 83 -6.38 -2.35 -9.01
CA THR A 83 -7.62 -3.10 -9.17
C THR A 83 -8.24 -3.48 -7.83
N VAL A 84 -8.77 -2.47 -7.15
CA VAL A 84 -9.51 -2.62 -5.90
C VAL A 84 -11.00 -2.44 -6.16
N THR A 85 -11.82 -3.32 -5.61
CA THR A 85 -13.27 -3.25 -5.75
C THR A 85 -13.82 -2.06 -4.97
N LEU A 86 -14.58 -1.20 -5.62
CA LEU A 86 -15.29 -0.09 -4.99
C LEU A 86 -16.79 -0.38 -4.84
N TYR A 87 -17.36 -1.19 -5.72
CA TYR A 87 -18.79 -1.54 -5.72
C TYR A 87 -18.98 -3.01 -6.10
N PRO A 88 -19.95 -3.71 -5.51
CA PRO A 88 -20.82 -3.25 -4.41
C PRO A 88 -20.02 -3.00 -3.11
N SER A 89 -20.55 -2.13 -2.24
CA SER A 89 -19.86 -1.67 -1.03
C SER A 89 -19.41 -2.79 -0.09
N THR A 90 -20.10 -3.92 -0.11
CA THR A 90 -19.77 -5.14 0.66
C THR A 90 -18.39 -5.71 0.30
N TYR A 91 -17.91 -5.49 -0.92
CA TYR A 91 -16.62 -5.97 -1.40
C TYR A 91 -15.57 -4.86 -1.53
N ARG A 92 -15.90 -3.66 -1.05
CA ARG A 92 -14.98 -2.51 -1.12
C ARG A 92 -13.68 -2.84 -0.40
N GLY A 93 -12.56 -2.54 -1.07
CA GLY A 93 -11.22 -2.82 -0.56
C GLY A 93 -10.66 -4.18 -0.99
N ASN A 94 -11.49 -5.10 -1.48
CA ASN A 94 -10.99 -6.38 -1.97
C ASN A 94 -10.17 -6.19 -3.23
N ILE A 95 -8.97 -6.77 -3.22
CA ILE A 95 -8.06 -6.76 -4.36
C ILE A 95 -8.57 -7.75 -5.40
N LEU A 96 -8.75 -7.27 -6.63
CA LEU A 96 -8.83 -8.15 -7.79
C LEU A 96 -7.41 -8.39 -8.31
N PRO A 97 -7.02 -9.64 -8.59
CA PRO A 97 -5.67 -9.92 -9.09
C PRO A 97 -5.41 -9.20 -10.41
N TYR A 98 -4.65 -8.13 -10.37
CA TYR A 98 -4.35 -7.28 -11.54
C TYR A 98 -3.64 -8.05 -12.66
N ILE A 99 -2.97 -9.14 -12.32
CA ILE A 99 -2.32 -10.01 -13.28
C ILE A 99 -3.30 -10.60 -14.31
N PHE A 100 -4.57 -10.81 -13.95
CA PHE A 100 -5.58 -11.28 -14.91
C PHE A 100 -5.82 -10.28 -16.03
N PHE A 101 -5.67 -8.99 -15.76
CA PHE A 101 -5.87 -7.94 -16.74
C PHE A 101 -4.63 -7.73 -17.61
N SER A 102 -3.44 -7.92 -17.06
CA SER A 102 -2.18 -7.79 -17.79
C SER A 102 -1.86 -9.01 -18.64
N THR A 103 -2.36 -10.20 -18.27
CA THR A 103 -2.16 -11.44 -19.03
C THR A 103 -3.26 -11.72 -20.05
N GLY A 104 -4.27 -10.85 -20.14
CA GLY A 104 -5.37 -11.01 -21.09
C GLY A 104 -6.48 -11.96 -20.64
N TYR A 105 -6.42 -12.51 -19.43
CA TYR A 105 -7.51 -13.34 -18.87
C TYR A 105 -8.73 -12.52 -18.45
N GLY A 106 -8.59 -11.21 -18.30
CA GLY A 106 -9.66 -10.28 -17.99
C GLY A 106 -9.58 -9.02 -18.85
N ASN A 107 -10.70 -8.33 -19.00
CA ASN A 107 -10.77 -7.09 -19.76
C ASN A 107 -11.28 -5.95 -18.86
N LEU A 108 -10.47 -4.91 -18.70
CA LEU A 108 -10.93 -3.64 -18.12
C LEU A 108 -11.76 -2.88 -19.16
N ARG A 109 -12.91 -2.40 -18.74
CA ARG A 109 -13.83 -1.64 -19.57
C ARG A 109 -14.18 -0.32 -18.92
N ASN A 110 -14.20 0.74 -19.71
CA ASN A 110 -14.68 2.05 -19.27
C ASN A 110 -16.23 2.07 -19.17
N LYS A 111 -16.79 3.21 -18.73
CA LYS A 111 -18.25 3.37 -18.57
C LYS A 111 -19.06 3.13 -19.85
N TYR A 112 -18.43 3.15 -21.00
CA TYR A 112 -19.06 2.85 -22.31
C TYR A 112 -18.90 1.40 -22.72
N GLY A 113 -18.40 0.53 -21.86
CA GLY A 113 -18.15 -0.88 -22.13
C GLY A 113 -16.97 -1.16 -23.07
N LYS A 114 -16.16 -0.16 -23.38
CA LYS A 114 -14.99 -0.29 -24.26
C LYS A 114 -13.75 -0.67 -23.50
N THR A 115 -12.97 -1.62 -24.00
CA THR A 115 -11.62 -1.90 -23.53
C THR A 115 -10.69 -0.73 -23.86
N PHE A 116 -9.69 -0.51 -23.03
CA PHE A 116 -8.80 0.66 -23.18
C PHE A 116 -7.33 0.36 -22.88
N THR A 117 -6.99 -0.79 -22.36
CA THR A 117 -5.60 -1.14 -21.99
C THR A 117 -4.67 -1.04 -23.19
N ASP A 118 -5.06 -1.56 -24.34
CA ASP A 118 -4.27 -1.54 -25.59
C ASP A 118 -3.92 -0.13 -26.08
N LYS A 119 -4.71 0.85 -25.68
CA LYS A 119 -4.47 2.26 -26.04
C LYS A 119 -3.27 2.85 -25.30
N TYR A 120 -3.04 2.40 -24.06
CA TYR A 120 -2.01 2.94 -23.18
C TYR A 120 -0.81 2.01 -23.05
N LEU A 121 -1.04 0.70 -23.21
CA LEU A 121 -0.03 -0.34 -23.06
C LEU A 121 0.31 -0.92 -24.43
N SER A 122 1.49 -0.65 -24.95
CA SER A 122 1.95 -1.33 -26.16
C SER A 122 2.26 -2.80 -25.87
N LYS A 123 2.06 -3.68 -26.86
CA LYS A 123 2.37 -5.13 -26.73
C LYS A 123 3.80 -5.42 -26.26
N LYS A 124 4.75 -4.51 -26.54
CA LYS A 124 6.13 -4.62 -26.07
C LYS A 124 6.24 -4.32 -24.58
N VAL A 125 5.45 -3.37 -24.09
CA VAL A 125 5.37 -2.99 -22.68
C VAL A 125 4.64 -4.07 -21.87
N GLU A 126 3.57 -4.66 -22.42
CA GLU A 126 2.88 -5.81 -21.81
C GLU A 126 3.82 -6.98 -21.54
N ARG A 127 4.72 -7.31 -22.47
CA ARG A 127 5.70 -8.39 -22.26
C ARG A 127 6.73 -8.10 -21.18
N LEU A 128 7.18 -6.86 -21.05
CA LEU A 128 8.11 -6.45 -19.99
C LEU A 128 7.42 -6.35 -18.63
N ALA A 129 6.13 -6.12 -18.64
CA ALA A 129 5.31 -5.93 -17.46
C ALA A 129 4.90 -7.25 -16.79
N LEU A 130 4.96 -8.39 -17.49
CA LEU A 130 4.53 -9.69 -16.96
C LEU A 130 5.35 -10.16 -15.74
N ASP A 131 6.58 -9.67 -15.58
CA ASP A 131 7.53 -10.17 -14.58
C ASP A 131 7.82 -9.21 -13.42
N SER A 132 7.11 -8.08 -13.28
CA SER A 132 7.53 -7.08 -12.29
C SER A 132 6.42 -6.16 -11.77
N GLU A 133 6.75 -5.39 -10.73
CA GLU A 133 5.98 -4.26 -10.18
C GLU A 133 5.52 -3.22 -11.24
N TRP A 134 6.16 -3.18 -12.40
CA TRP A 134 5.82 -2.32 -13.54
C TRP A 134 4.38 -2.52 -14.02
N ASN A 135 3.83 -3.72 -13.86
CA ASN A 135 2.43 -4.02 -14.17
C ASN A 135 1.46 -3.14 -13.39
N LYS A 136 1.70 -2.97 -12.10
CA LYS A 136 0.86 -2.13 -11.23
C LYS A 136 0.87 -0.68 -11.72
N MET A 137 2.05 -0.15 -11.99
CA MET A 137 2.23 1.24 -12.41
C MET A 137 1.57 1.50 -13.77
N LEU A 138 1.82 0.66 -14.75
CA LEU A 138 1.28 0.83 -16.10
C LEU A 138 -0.24 0.69 -16.12
N LEU A 139 -0.77 -0.27 -15.39
CA LEU A 139 -2.21 -0.46 -15.29
C LEU A 139 -2.88 0.70 -14.54
N SER A 140 -2.27 1.18 -13.45
CA SER A 140 -2.72 2.37 -12.73
C SER A 140 -2.74 3.60 -13.63
N TYR A 141 -1.71 3.78 -14.44
CA TYR A 141 -1.63 4.87 -15.41
C TYR A 141 -2.74 4.79 -16.46
N ALA A 142 -2.99 3.61 -17.02
CA ALA A 142 -4.04 3.40 -18.01
C ALA A 142 -5.44 3.70 -17.43
N ILE A 143 -5.73 3.17 -16.23
CA ILE A 143 -6.99 3.39 -15.54
C ILE A 143 -7.18 4.87 -15.22
N GLN A 144 -6.19 5.52 -14.60
CA GLN A 144 -6.27 6.93 -14.24
C GLN A 144 -6.41 7.83 -15.46
N SER A 145 -5.76 7.48 -16.56
CA SER A 145 -5.89 8.23 -17.83
C SER A 145 -7.31 8.16 -18.41
N GLU A 146 -7.99 6.99 -18.35
CA GLU A 146 -9.38 6.87 -18.78
C GLU A 146 -10.33 7.63 -17.82
N ILE A 147 -10.07 7.63 -16.51
CA ILE A 147 -10.84 8.39 -15.52
C ILE A 147 -10.69 9.89 -15.80
N ASN A 148 -9.46 10.40 -15.99
CA ASN A 148 -9.18 11.80 -16.28
C ASN A 148 -9.81 12.25 -17.60
N ALA A 149 -9.94 11.35 -18.58
CA ALA A 149 -10.66 11.60 -19.83
C ALA A 149 -12.20 11.59 -19.67
N GLY A 150 -12.72 11.52 -18.45
CA GLY A 150 -14.15 11.51 -18.15
C GLY A 150 -14.86 10.20 -18.50
N LYS A 151 -14.11 9.09 -18.64
CA LYS A 151 -14.64 7.78 -19.03
C LYS A 151 -14.73 6.78 -17.89
N GLY A 152 -14.36 7.20 -16.66
CA GLY A 152 -14.56 6.43 -15.45
C GLY A 152 -16.04 6.20 -15.13
N THR A 153 -16.31 5.23 -14.28
CA THR A 153 -17.68 4.92 -13.82
C THR A 153 -18.18 5.95 -12.79
N ARG A 154 -19.48 5.93 -12.48
CA ARG A 154 -20.07 6.83 -11.45
C ARG A 154 -19.52 6.58 -10.05
N THR A 155 -18.95 5.40 -9.81
CA THR A 155 -18.41 4.99 -8.51
C THR A 155 -16.92 5.33 -8.34
N GLY A 156 -16.31 6.01 -9.31
CA GLY A 156 -14.94 6.50 -9.24
C GLY A 156 -13.87 5.55 -9.78
N GLY A 157 -14.27 4.47 -10.46
CA GLY A 157 -13.36 3.53 -11.11
C GLY A 157 -13.65 3.36 -12.60
#